data_da3037fc48db2500212e7d3a07f10758
#
_entry.id   da3037fc48db2500212e7d3a07f10758
#
_cell.length_a   1.000
_cell.length_b   1.000
_cell.length_c   1.000
_cell.angle_alpha   90.00
_cell.angle_beta   90.00
_cell.angle_gamma   90.00
#
_symmetry.space_group_name_H-M   'P 1'
#
loop_
_entity.id
_entity.type
_entity.pdbx_description
1 polymer ?
#
loop_
_entity_poly.entity_id
_entity_poly.type
_entity_poly.pdbx_seq_one_letter_code
_entity_poly.pdbx_strand_id
1 'polypeptide(L)'
;MRLKEVTIKNNNYKNLDESFSFKDNSGYIALIGLNGSGKSNLLEAISLLFSKVMGITDNVPFSEYRLIYDIDGQEIDITQDQAIAADALPSSVIACYSGEDSRLWESGFKEYYVKFFNEAIGGGEYKPKILYINKYCWKIAFISLLLSENEHVKNFITDTLHIDANSVRIVFKTKTMENLQSNDASDWYQRVVDEYQNKEISIDDLKDVYLDCKKYQNLTDDQVVFYYLYVLFMPDRQKTLGLTADKIIESITITFNGYSFDDLSEGEKKLILIECMTKVLGDENTLVLLDEPDAHTHIAMKKTLLKLISEFEGQTVMTTHSPMFLNKRWDGYYENNLYYMRGGRLENKDHLINLANLTDNEIDYFEGTFILSAKKILVVEGKYDDLYLKKAISVFAKRDTKYNKLNEIAILSANSASAAEVIYNQILSHSIAKIEKLVFLFDYDDGGWKDGWKKIDAIPSRGTKIVPMFYQDIYPSANYPTSDTDVSAANRNKKEITPANSYMIEDLFSESAYATVITPVISARKHKDFRCIPYKNGGTVEKIKKYIENNYNTFADTDYDGFKAVLDELMNVFDLN
;
A
#
# COMPACT_ATOMS: atom_id res chain seq x y z
N MET A 1 17.14 9.47 0.22
CA MET A 1 17.58 8.35 -0.64
C MET A 1 16.39 7.74 -1.35
N ARG A 2 16.53 7.31 -2.65
CA ARG A 2 15.43 6.66 -3.41
C ARG A 2 15.98 5.53 -4.28
N LEU A 3 15.57 4.29 -4.01
CA LEU A 3 15.95 3.10 -4.78
C LEU A 3 15.22 3.10 -6.13
N LYS A 4 15.94 2.99 -7.23
CA LYS A 4 15.39 3.03 -8.60
C LYS A 4 15.47 1.69 -9.33
N GLU A 5 16.55 0.95 -9.13
CA GLU A 5 16.72 -0.33 -9.82
C GLU A 5 17.66 -1.25 -9.03
N VAL A 6 17.32 -2.52 -9.02
CA VAL A 6 18.16 -3.60 -8.52
C VAL A 6 18.24 -4.66 -9.61
N THR A 7 19.43 -4.91 -10.15
CA THR A 7 19.68 -6.02 -11.08
C THR A 7 20.50 -7.08 -10.37
N ILE A 8 20.06 -8.31 -10.45
CA ILE A 8 20.72 -9.49 -9.90
C ILE A 8 20.83 -10.50 -11.03
N LYS A 9 22.05 -10.90 -11.35
CA LYS A 9 22.29 -12.04 -12.23
C LYS A 9 22.98 -13.13 -11.45
N ASN A 10 22.41 -14.28 -11.49
CA ASN A 10 22.91 -15.38 -10.71
C ASN A 10 22.62 -16.76 -11.31
N ASN A 11 23.56 -17.65 -11.09
CA ASN A 11 23.38 -19.07 -11.30
C ASN A 11 22.58 -19.69 -10.13
N ASN A 12 21.28 -19.34 -9.98
CA ASN A 12 20.33 -19.93 -9.02
C ASN A 12 20.25 -19.34 -7.60
N TYR A 13 20.44 -18.04 -7.39
CA TYR A 13 20.13 -17.47 -6.08
C TYR A 13 18.61 -17.37 -5.86
N LYS A 14 18.02 -18.34 -5.17
CA LYS A 14 16.65 -18.25 -4.66
C LYS A 14 15.60 -17.76 -5.67
N ASN A 15 15.65 -18.20 -6.92
CA ASN A 15 14.74 -17.79 -8.00
C ASN A 15 14.81 -16.31 -8.46
N LEU A 16 15.81 -15.55 -8.07
CA LEU A 16 16.03 -14.18 -8.55
C LEU A 16 17.10 -14.15 -9.63
N ASP A 17 16.75 -13.76 -10.84
CA ASP A 17 17.69 -13.60 -11.97
C ASP A 17 17.13 -12.55 -12.95
N GLU A 18 16.96 -11.30 -12.48
CA GLU A 18 16.34 -10.23 -13.26
C GLU A 18 16.74 -8.82 -12.80
N SER A 19 16.27 -7.84 -13.57
CA SER A 19 16.29 -6.42 -13.20
C SER A 19 14.93 -6.00 -12.64
N PHE A 20 14.93 -5.46 -11.42
CA PHE A 20 13.77 -4.96 -10.70
C PHE A 20 13.77 -3.45 -10.74
N SER A 21 12.87 -2.84 -11.53
CA SER A 21 12.78 -1.39 -11.70
C SER A 21 11.70 -0.79 -10.81
N PHE A 22 12.07 0.25 -10.04
CA PHE A 22 11.23 0.99 -9.11
C PHE A 22 11.21 2.49 -9.42
N LYS A 23 11.40 2.87 -10.69
CA LYS A 23 11.65 4.29 -11.10
C LYS A 23 10.52 5.26 -10.78
N ASP A 24 9.30 4.77 -10.67
CA ASP A 24 8.11 5.61 -10.50
C ASP A 24 7.65 5.74 -9.03
N ASN A 25 8.42 5.22 -8.07
CA ASN A 25 8.03 5.23 -6.66
C ASN A 25 8.23 6.61 -6.00
N SER A 26 7.41 6.87 -4.98
CA SER A 26 7.48 8.06 -4.14
C SER A 26 7.48 7.65 -2.65
N GLY A 27 8.65 7.58 -2.02
CA GLY A 27 8.79 7.35 -0.58
C GLY A 27 8.82 5.89 -0.14
N TYR A 28 7.95 5.02 -0.64
CA TYR A 28 7.99 3.59 -0.29
C TYR A 28 7.80 2.68 -1.51
N ILE A 29 8.27 1.44 -1.39
CA ILE A 29 8.08 0.34 -2.32
C ILE A 29 7.37 -0.79 -1.56
N ALA A 30 6.18 -1.18 -1.99
CA ALA A 30 5.46 -2.33 -1.45
C ALA A 30 5.51 -3.50 -2.42
N LEU A 31 6.23 -4.55 -2.05
CA LEU A 31 6.32 -5.81 -2.79
C LEU A 31 5.15 -6.71 -2.38
N ILE A 32 4.22 -6.94 -3.30
CA ILE A 32 3.00 -7.70 -3.04
C ILE A 32 3.02 -9.00 -3.83
N GLY A 33 2.60 -10.10 -3.23
CA GLY A 33 2.55 -11.41 -3.90
C GLY A 33 2.25 -12.55 -2.94
N LEU A 34 1.93 -13.71 -3.48
CA LEU A 34 1.69 -14.94 -2.71
C LEU A 34 2.95 -15.44 -1.99
N ASN A 35 2.79 -16.40 -1.10
CA ASN A 35 3.91 -17.12 -0.48
C ASN A 35 4.79 -17.76 -1.56
N GLY A 36 6.10 -17.66 -1.40
CA GLY A 36 7.05 -18.18 -2.37
C GLY A 36 7.21 -17.35 -3.65
N SER A 37 6.57 -16.18 -3.77
CA SER A 37 6.71 -15.30 -4.95
C SER A 37 8.09 -14.64 -5.10
N GLY A 38 8.94 -14.68 -4.06
CA GLY A 38 10.30 -14.12 -4.08
C GLY A 38 10.47 -12.79 -3.36
N LYS A 39 9.42 -12.23 -2.73
CA LYS A 39 9.46 -10.91 -2.03
C LYS A 39 10.56 -10.81 -0.99
N SER A 40 10.55 -11.73 -0.01
CA SER A 40 11.55 -11.75 1.06
C SER A 40 12.96 -12.06 0.53
N ASN A 41 13.05 -12.85 -0.57
CA ASN A 41 14.33 -13.10 -1.25
C ASN A 41 14.89 -11.80 -1.86
N LEU A 42 14.03 -10.98 -2.49
CA LEU A 42 14.45 -9.69 -3.04
C LEU A 42 14.82 -8.71 -1.93
N LEU A 43 14.07 -8.67 -0.83
CA LEU A 43 14.40 -7.84 0.33
C LEU A 43 15.77 -8.22 0.92
N GLU A 44 16.03 -9.51 1.06
CA GLU A 44 17.32 -10.05 1.51
C GLU A 44 18.44 -9.67 0.53
N ALA A 45 18.22 -9.81 -0.77
CA ALA A 45 19.19 -9.43 -1.78
C ALA A 45 19.52 -7.92 -1.74
N ILE A 46 18.52 -7.06 -1.56
CA ILE A 46 18.72 -5.61 -1.36
C ILE A 46 19.59 -5.35 -0.13
N SER A 47 19.31 -6.02 0.99
CA SER A 47 20.10 -5.84 2.22
C SER A 47 21.56 -6.28 2.04
N LEU A 48 21.80 -7.39 1.35
CA LEU A 48 23.16 -7.89 1.05
C LEU A 48 23.92 -6.95 0.12
N LEU A 49 23.26 -6.40 -0.91
CA LEU A 49 23.87 -5.46 -1.83
C LEU A 49 24.29 -4.17 -1.12
N PHE A 50 23.42 -3.61 -0.27
CA PHE A 50 23.80 -2.44 0.52
C PHE A 50 24.90 -2.75 1.53
N SER A 51 24.89 -3.93 2.15
CA SER A 51 25.99 -4.38 3.03
C SER A 51 27.32 -4.45 2.27
N LYS A 52 27.32 -4.93 1.02
CA LYS A 52 28.51 -4.96 0.16
C LYS A 52 28.97 -3.55 -0.20
N VAL A 53 28.04 -2.71 -0.66
CA VAL A 53 28.32 -1.33 -1.08
C VAL A 53 28.85 -0.47 0.08
N MET A 54 28.36 -0.70 1.30
CA MET A 54 28.82 -0.01 2.52
C MET A 54 30.12 -0.59 3.09
N GLY A 55 30.74 -1.57 2.44
CA GLY A 55 32.01 -2.18 2.87
C GLY A 55 31.89 -3.04 4.14
N ILE A 56 30.71 -3.61 4.38
CA ILE A 56 30.42 -4.43 5.55
C ILE A 56 30.71 -5.91 5.28
N THR A 57 30.34 -6.40 4.10
CA THR A 57 30.64 -7.75 3.65
C THR A 57 31.39 -7.71 2.33
N ASP A 58 32.38 -8.61 2.18
CA ASP A 58 33.12 -8.73 0.93
C ASP A 58 32.45 -9.68 -0.07
N ASN A 59 31.61 -10.59 0.42
CA ASN A 59 31.00 -11.63 -0.38
C ASN A 59 29.49 -11.46 -0.47
N VAL A 60 28.96 -11.43 -1.69
CA VAL A 60 27.55 -11.56 -1.99
C VAL A 60 27.33 -12.79 -2.87
N PRO A 61 26.21 -13.49 -2.77
CA PRO A 61 25.95 -14.73 -3.51
C PRO A 61 25.55 -14.50 -4.98
N PHE A 62 25.86 -13.32 -5.53
CA PHE A 62 25.50 -12.92 -6.90
C PHE A 62 26.74 -12.91 -7.79
N SER A 63 26.60 -13.41 -9.03
CA SER A 63 27.67 -13.36 -10.03
C SER A 63 27.86 -11.97 -10.62
N GLU A 64 26.75 -11.28 -10.87
CA GLU A 64 26.73 -9.89 -11.33
C GLU A 64 25.59 -9.15 -10.64
N TYR A 65 25.81 -7.88 -10.33
CA TYR A 65 24.77 -7.01 -9.80
C TYR A 65 24.91 -5.58 -10.30
N ARG A 66 23.79 -4.86 -10.31
CA ARG A 66 23.71 -3.41 -10.48
C ARG A 66 22.72 -2.84 -9.50
N LEU A 67 23.06 -1.71 -8.91
CA LEU A 67 22.24 -1.00 -7.96
C LEU A 67 22.15 0.46 -8.38
N ILE A 68 20.94 0.95 -8.65
CA ILE A 68 20.69 2.36 -8.99
C ILE A 68 19.79 2.97 -7.91
N TYR A 69 20.24 4.07 -7.34
CA TYR A 69 19.47 4.84 -6.37
C TYR A 69 19.82 6.32 -6.47
N ASP A 70 19.02 7.17 -5.86
CA ASP A 70 19.21 8.60 -5.78
C ASP A 70 19.50 9.01 -4.33
N ILE A 71 20.51 9.87 -4.13
CA ILE A 71 20.80 10.55 -2.87
C ILE A 71 20.89 12.04 -3.18
N ASP A 72 20.08 12.86 -2.51
CA ASP A 72 20.07 14.33 -2.63
C ASP A 72 19.92 14.82 -4.08
N GLY A 73 19.14 14.08 -4.90
CA GLY A 73 18.91 14.39 -6.31
C GLY A 73 20.04 13.96 -7.25
N GLN A 74 21.05 13.27 -6.74
CA GLN A 74 22.12 12.70 -7.54
C GLN A 74 21.88 11.19 -7.74
N GLU A 75 21.80 10.76 -9.00
CA GLU A 75 21.69 9.34 -9.33
C GLU A 75 23.03 8.64 -9.19
N ILE A 76 23.06 7.59 -8.39
CA ILE A 76 24.21 6.74 -8.12
C ILE A 76 23.96 5.40 -8.84
N ASP A 77 24.84 5.02 -9.73
CA ASP A 77 24.79 3.77 -10.49
C ASP A 77 26.02 2.92 -10.14
N ILE A 78 25.79 1.81 -9.45
CA ILE A 78 26.84 0.93 -8.95
C ILE A 78 26.77 -0.39 -9.68
N THR A 79 27.87 -0.74 -10.31
CA THR A 79 28.15 -2.08 -10.83
C THR A 79 29.27 -2.71 -10.01
N GLN A 80 29.50 -4.02 -10.22
CA GLN A 80 30.52 -4.78 -9.47
C GLN A 80 31.84 -4.03 -9.25
N ASP A 81 32.35 -4.07 -8.01
CA ASP A 81 33.69 -3.67 -7.59
C ASP A 81 34.07 -2.18 -7.80
N GLN A 82 33.10 -1.30 -7.89
CA GLN A 82 33.36 0.13 -7.88
C GLN A 82 33.57 0.66 -6.44
N ALA A 83 34.62 1.46 -6.25
CA ALA A 83 34.78 2.23 -5.03
C ALA A 83 33.75 3.37 -5.00
N ILE A 84 33.00 3.51 -3.92
CA ILE A 84 31.93 4.46 -3.75
C ILE A 84 32.37 5.52 -2.75
N ALA A 85 32.14 6.79 -3.10
CA ALA A 85 32.38 7.90 -2.20
C ALA A 85 31.44 7.82 -0.98
N ALA A 86 31.89 8.25 0.19
CA ALA A 86 31.12 8.12 1.43
C ALA A 86 29.81 8.92 1.42
N ASP A 87 29.76 10.04 0.71
CA ASP A 87 28.61 10.90 0.51
C ASP A 87 27.57 10.34 -0.47
N ALA A 88 27.96 9.32 -1.24
CA ALA A 88 27.08 8.58 -2.14
C ALA A 88 26.44 7.34 -1.47
N LEU A 89 26.72 7.10 -0.19
CA LEU A 89 26.16 5.98 0.57
C LEU A 89 24.92 6.42 1.37
N PRO A 90 23.92 5.53 1.58
CA PRO A 90 22.84 5.84 2.52
C PRO A 90 23.40 6.07 3.92
N SER A 91 22.75 6.95 4.69
CA SER A 91 23.13 7.24 6.08
C SER A 91 23.07 5.99 6.97
N SER A 92 22.07 5.16 6.73
CA SER A 92 21.89 3.86 7.37
C SER A 92 20.94 2.96 6.60
N VAL A 93 21.05 1.65 6.84
CA VAL A 93 20.07 0.64 6.42
C VAL A 93 19.49 -0.01 7.64
N ILE A 94 18.18 0.14 7.86
CA ILE A 94 17.48 -0.40 9.03
C ILE A 94 16.55 -1.51 8.57
N ALA A 95 16.69 -2.72 9.10
CA ALA A 95 15.82 -3.84 8.74
C ALA A 95 15.01 -4.33 9.94
N CYS A 96 13.74 -4.63 9.70
CA CYS A 96 12.87 -5.26 10.66
C CYS A 96 12.18 -6.46 10.02
N TYR A 97 12.21 -7.59 10.72
CA TYR A 97 11.49 -8.80 10.34
C TYR A 97 10.44 -9.13 11.39
N SER A 98 9.19 -9.30 10.97
CA SER A 98 8.07 -9.57 11.88
C SER A 98 7.73 -11.05 12.02
N GLY A 99 8.31 -11.94 11.20
CA GLY A 99 8.08 -13.37 11.26
C GLY A 99 8.99 -14.13 12.24
N GLU A 100 8.79 -15.45 12.32
CA GLU A 100 9.65 -16.34 13.13
C GLU A 100 10.95 -16.72 12.42
N ASP A 101 11.06 -16.47 11.12
CA ASP A 101 12.21 -16.83 10.29
C ASP A 101 13.35 -15.83 10.49
N SER A 102 14.52 -16.34 10.82
CA SER A 102 15.72 -15.54 11.07
C SER A 102 16.58 -15.29 9.82
N ARG A 103 16.04 -15.50 8.60
CA ARG A 103 16.82 -15.44 7.35
C ARG A 103 17.56 -14.13 7.14
N LEU A 104 16.88 -12.99 7.26
CA LEU A 104 17.54 -11.67 7.13
C LEU A 104 18.67 -11.52 8.14
N TRP A 105 18.41 -11.93 9.38
CA TRP A 105 19.42 -11.91 10.43
C TRP A 105 20.62 -12.77 10.09
N GLU A 106 20.43 -14.04 9.78
CA GLU A 106 21.50 -15.01 9.54
C GLU A 106 22.32 -14.70 8.27
N SER A 107 21.66 -14.20 7.20
CA SER A 107 22.31 -13.97 5.91
C SER A 107 23.01 -12.61 5.79
N GLY A 108 22.52 -11.55 6.45
CA GLY A 108 22.99 -10.20 6.17
C GLY A 108 23.41 -9.38 7.38
N PHE A 109 22.84 -9.62 8.58
CA PHE A 109 23.02 -8.71 9.72
C PHE A 109 23.86 -9.26 10.86
N LYS A 110 23.86 -10.56 11.08
CA LYS A 110 24.49 -11.21 12.22
C LYS A 110 25.99 -10.95 12.33
N GLU A 111 26.72 -11.14 11.23
CA GLU A 111 28.17 -10.96 11.22
C GLU A 111 28.57 -9.51 11.50
N TYR A 112 27.88 -8.57 10.86
CA TYR A 112 28.09 -7.16 11.11
C TYR A 112 27.72 -6.77 12.55
N TYR A 113 26.61 -7.29 13.07
CA TYR A 113 26.17 -7.02 14.43
C TYR A 113 27.21 -7.41 15.47
N VAL A 114 27.81 -8.60 15.32
CA VAL A 114 28.88 -9.05 16.21
C VAL A 114 30.08 -8.12 16.15
N LYS A 115 30.51 -7.72 14.96
CA LYS A 115 31.62 -6.78 14.79
C LYS A 115 31.28 -5.42 15.39
N PHE A 116 30.16 -4.84 15.05
CA PHE A 116 29.68 -3.56 15.59
C PHE A 116 29.60 -3.57 17.11
N PHE A 117 29.01 -4.61 17.68
CA PHE A 117 28.85 -4.72 19.13
C PHE A 117 30.19 -4.76 19.85
N ASN A 118 31.12 -5.58 19.38
CA ASN A 118 32.45 -5.69 19.99
C ASN A 118 33.24 -4.37 19.87
N GLU A 119 33.07 -3.64 18.77
CA GLU A 119 33.65 -2.30 18.57
C GLU A 119 33.01 -1.27 19.53
N ALA A 120 31.67 -1.26 19.63
CA ALA A 120 30.95 -0.34 20.53
C ALA A 120 31.33 -0.54 22.00
N ILE A 121 31.39 -1.78 22.48
CA ILE A 121 31.84 -2.12 23.84
C ILE A 121 33.30 -1.70 24.06
N GLY A 122 34.15 -1.77 23.05
CA GLY A 122 35.54 -1.31 23.09
C GLY A 122 35.72 0.22 23.01
N GLY A 123 34.62 1.01 23.02
CA GLY A 123 34.64 2.47 22.95
C GLY A 123 34.62 3.02 21.52
N GLY A 124 34.19 2.20 20.56
CA GLY A 124 33.91 2.62 19.17
C GLY A 124 32.60 3.40 19.02
N GLU A 125 32.13 3.57 17.77
CA GLU A 125 30.88 4.24 17.48
C GLU A 125 29.66 3.38 17.84
N TYR A 126 28.59 4.02 18.35
CA TYR A 126 27.33 3.36 18.69
C TYR A 126 26.28 3.44 17.59
N LYS A 127 26.43 4.32 16.59
CA LYS A 127 25.54 4.37 15.42
C LYS A 127 25.97 3.32 14.39
N PRO A 128 25.25 2.21 14.23
CA PRO A 128 25.60 1.21 13.21
C PRO A 128 25.24 1.71 11.81
N LYS A 129 26.05 1.35 10.81
CA LYS A 129 25.73 1.59 9.40
C LYS A 129 24.53 0.78 8.94
N ILE A 130 24.41 -0.46 9.45
CA ILE A 130 23.22 -1.29 9.26
C ILE A 130 22.70 -1.72 10.63
N LEU A 131 21.38 -1.71 10.79
CA LEU A 131 20.71 -1.98 12.06
C LEU A 131 19.61 -3.01 11.85
N TYR A 132 19.64 -4.09 12.62
CA TYR A 132 18.57 -5.09 12.64
C TYR A 132 17.72 -4.94 13.89
N ILE A 133 16.44 -4.68 13.68
CA ILE A 133 15.46 -4.46 14.74
C ILE A 133 14.45 -5.61 14.76
N ASN A 134 14.13 -6.11 15.94
CA ASN A 134 13.16 -7.18 16.15
C ASN A 134 12.39 -6.99 17.47
N LYS A 135 11.61 -8.00 17.87
CA LYS A 135 10.78 -7.96 19.08
C LYS A 135 11.55 -7.64 20.39
N TYR A 136 12.85 -7.90 20.46
CA TYR A 136 13.66 -7.53 21.64
C TYR A 136 13.86 -6.01 21.76
N CYS A 137 13.67 -5.27 20.66
CA CYS A 137 13.80 -3.82 20.62
C CYS A 137 12.50 -3.07 20.98
N TRP A 138 11.37 -3.73 21.18
CA TRP A 138 10.09 -3.06 21.43
C TRP A 138 10.14 -2.05 22.59
N LYS A 139 10.69 -2.47 23.73
CA LYS A 139 10.77 -1.63 24.94
C LYS A 139 11.77 -0.49 24.78
N ILE A 140 12.93 -0.75 24.16
CA ILE A 140 13.92 0.31 23.93
C ILE A 140 13.44 1.31 22.88
N ALA A 141 12.75 0.86 21.85
CA ALA A 141 12.11 1.75 20.88
C ALA A 141 11.05 2.65 21.54
N PHE A 142 10.24 2.09 22.45
CA PHE A 142 9.24 2.87 23.16
C PHE A 142 9.87 3.91 24.10
N ILE A 143 10.93 3.56 24.82
CA ILE A 143 11.67 4.53 25.64
C ILE A 143 12.24 5.66 24.79
N SER A 144 12.82 5.33 23.63
CA SER A 144 13.35 6.31 22.70
C SER A 144 12.27 7.26 22.18
N LEU A 145 11.08 6.74 21.79
CA LEU A 145 9.95 7.57 21.39
C LEU A 145 9.48 8.53 22.51
N LEU A 146 9.47 8.05 23.76
CA LEU A 146 9.06 8.88 24.91
C LEU A 146 10.06 10.02 25.21
N LEU A 147 11.33 9.84 24.84
CA LEU A 147 12.36 10.88 24.97
C LEU A 147 12.35 11.89 23.82
N SER A 148 11.66 11.56 22.72
CA SER A 148 11.69 12.38 21.53
C SER A 148 10.97 13.72 21.70
N GLU A 149 11.59 14.78 21.22
CA GLU A 149 10.99 16.11 21.17
C GLU A 149 10.15 16.36 19.90
N ASN A 150 10.11 15.38 18.98
CA ASN A 150 9.33 15.45 17.76
C ASN A 150 7.83 15.43 18.04
N GLU A 151 7.11 16.47 17.62
CA GLU A 151 5.66 16.61 17.83
C GLU A 151 4.84 15.48 17.18
N HIS A 152 5.29 14.95 16.04
CA HIS A 152 4.62 13.80 15.41
C HIS A 152 4.68 12.57 16.33
N VAL A 153 5.83 12.31 16.94
CA VAL A 153 6.03 11.21 17.88
C VAL A 153 5.19 11.39 19.13
N LYS A 154 5.12 12.62 19.69
CA LYS A 154 4.27 12.92 20.84
C LYS A 154 2.79 12.65 20.54
N ASN A 155 2.30 13.11 19.39
CA ASN A 155 0.94 12.85 18.92
C ASN A 155 0.69 11.35 18.66
N PHE A 156 1.67 10.61 18.14
CA PHE A 156 1.55 9.16 17.98
C PHE A 156 1.34 8.46 19.33
N ILE A 157 2.08 8.83 20.37
CA ILE A 157 1.94 8.26 21.71
C ILE A 157 0.56 8.58 22.31
N THR A 158 0.09 9.82 22.20
CA THR A 158 -1.18 10.26 22.81
C THR A 158 -2.40 9.82 22.01
N ASP A 159 -2.40 10.02 20.71
CA ASP A 159 -3.60 9.89 19.87
C ASP A 159 -3.74 8.48 19.27
N THR A 160 -2.61 7.80 18.99
CA THR A 160 -2.64 6.45 18.38
C THR A 160 -2.53 5.36 19.45
N LEU A 161 -1.62 5.50 20.41
CA LEU A 161 -1.43 4.52 21.47
C LEU A 161 -2.31 4.79 22.70
N HIS A 162 -2.87 6.01 22.83
CA HIS A 162 -3.65 6.46 23.97
C HIS A 162 -2.91 6.36 25.30
N ILE A 163 -1.59 6.66 25.28
CA ILE A 163 -0.73 6.61 26.45
C ILE A 163 -0.39 8.02 26.91
N ASP A 164 -0.59 8.29 28.20
CA ASP A 164 -0.06 9.50 28.87
C ASP A 164 1.42 9.28 29.22
N ALA A 165 2.32 9.97 28.54
CA ALA A 165 3.77 9.87 28.76
C ALA A 165 4.16 10.16 30.22
N ASN A 166 3.45 11.07 30.91
CA ASN A 166 3.74 11.39 32.32
C ASN A 166 3.42 10.24 33.29
N SER A 167 2.53 9.32 32.87
CA SER A 167 2.18 8.14 33.65
C SER A 167 3.18 7.01 33.54
N VAL A 168 4.11 7.08 32.57
CA VAL A 168 5.08 6.00 32.29
C VAL A 168 6.08 5.88 33.43
N ARG A 169 6.31 4.64 33.85
CA ARG A 169 7.34 4.26 34.82
C ARG A 169 8.18 3.12 34.29
N ILE A 170 9.49 3.24 34.42
CA ILE A 170 10.49 2.31 33.89
C ILE A 170 11.27 1.74 35.05
N VAL A 171 11.50 0.42 35.04
CA VAL A 171 12.38 -0.26 35.98
C VAL A 171 13.39 -1.08 35.18
N PHE A 172 14.66 -0.79 35.36
CA PHE A 172 15.76 -1.59 34.83
C PHE A 172 16.21 -2.62 35.85
N LYS A 173 16.29 -3.89 35.47
CA LYS A 173 16.93 -4.93 36.27
C LYS A 173 18.31 -5.22 35.71
N THR A 174 19.32 -4.95 36.47
CA THR A 174 20.73 -5.18 36.12
C THR A 174 21.13 -6.64 36.37
N LYS A 175 21.80 -7.27 35.41
CA LYS A 175 22.29 -8.65 35.56
C LYS A 175 23.52 -8.72 36.46
N THR A 176 24.57 -8.00 36.10
CA THR A 176 25.81 -7.84 36.87
C THR A 176 26.63 -6.71 36.28
N MET A 177 27.30 -5.95 37.14
CA MET A 177 28.25 -4.90 36.75
C MET A 177 29.70 -5.31 36.99
N GLU A 178 29.94 -6.53 37.50
CA GLU A 178 31.30 -7.06 37.72
C GLU A 178 31.98 -7.28 36.36
N ASN A 179 33.11 -6.63 36.15
CA ASN A 179 33.91 -6.63 34.91
C ASN A 179 33.37 -5.78 33.75
N LEU A 180 32.58 -4.73 34.03
CA LEU A 180 32.19 -3.77 33.02
C LEU A 180 33.43 -3.06 32.48
N GLN A 181 33.63 -3.12 31.15
CA GLN A 181 34.55 -2.20 30.49
C GLN A 181 33.88 -0.83 30.45
N SER A 182 34.55 0.20 30.97
CA SER A 182 34.05 1.58 30.90
C SER A 182 33.95 2.02 29.44
N ASN A 183 32.76 2.35 29.06
CA ASN A 183 32.41 2.96 27.77
C ASN A 183 31.21 3.88 27.97
N ASP A 184 30.91 4.75 26.98
CA ASP A 184 29.91 5.79 27.15
C ASP A 184 28.51 5.25 27.53
N ALA A 185 28.09 4.11 26.98
CA ALA A 185 26.82 3.48 27.30
C ALA A 185 26.79 2.91 28.72
N SER A 186 27.84 2.21 29.13
CA SER A 186 27.95 1.66 30.47
C SER A 186 28.09 2.74 31.55
N ASP A 187 28.81 3.82 31.24
CA ASP A 187 28.98 4.95 32.14
C ASP A 187 27.70 5.74 32.33
N TRP A 188 26.92 5.92 31.24
CA TRP A 188 25.56 6.48 31.33
C TRP A 188 24.65 5.60 32.17
N TYR A 189 24.63 4.29 31.90
CA TYR A 189 23.78 3.36 32.62
C TYR A 189 24.16 3.27 34.11
N GLN A 190 25.47 3.34 34.44
CA GLN A 190 25.92 3.40 35.81
C GLN A 190 25.35 4.62 36.55
N ARG A 191 25.31 5.80 35.89
CA ARG A 191 24.66 7.00 36.47
C ARG A 191 23.17 6.78 36.73
N VAL A 192 22.45 6.14 35.77
CA VAL A 192 21.03 5.77 35.97
C VAL A 192 20.85 4.86 37.17
N VAL A 193 21.73 3.85 37.32
CA VAL A 193 21.66 2.88 38.46
C VAL A 193 21.99 3.56 39.76
N ASP A 194 23.04 4.38 39.83
CA ASP A 194 23.50 5.04 41.07
C ASP A 194 22.42 6.01 41.59
N GLU A 195 21.71 6.69 40.70
CA GLU A 195 20.67 7.64 41.09
C GLU A 195 19.34 6.96 41.45
N TYR A 196 18.92 5.96 40.69
CA TYR A 196 17.57 5.40 40.80
C TYR A 196 17.50 3.97 41.38
N GLN A 197 18.58 3.20 41.48
CA GLN A 197 18.71 1.89 42.14
C GLN A 197 17.42 1.05 42.26
N ASN A 198 16.96 0.42 41.21
CA ASN A 198 15.74 -0.41 41.17
C ASN A 198 14.44 0.35 41.53
N LYS A 199 14.44 1.68 41.55
CA LYS A 199 13.24 2.49 41.68
C LYS A 199 12.52 2.61 40.33
N GLU A 200 11.25 2.99 40.38
CA GLU A 200 10.51 3.41 39.20
C GLU A 200 11.05 4.76 38.69
N ILE A 201 11.48 4.78 37.46
CA ILE A 201 12.06 5.96 36.79
C ILE A 201 10.98 6.56 35.88
N SER A 202 10.70 7.85 36.00
CA SER A 202 9.88 8.58 35.03
C SER A 202 10.70 8.95 33.78
N ILE A 203 10.04 9.44 32.75
CA ILE A 203 10.72 9.93 31.55
C ILE A 203 11.54 11.19 31.86
N ASP A 204 11.03 12.07 32.72
CA ASP A 204 11.75 13.28 33.13
C ASP A 204 13.00 12.93 33.94
N ASP A 205 12.90 11.97 34.87
CA ASP A 205 14.06 11.45 35.58
C ASP A 205 15.14 10.92 34.62
N LEU A 206 14.72 10.21 33.53
CA LEU A 206 15.65 9.68 32.56
C LEU A 206 16.30 10.78 31.70
N LYS A 207 15.55 11.88 31.41
CA LYS A 207 16.09 13.08 30.72
C LYS A 207 17.11 13.82 31.58
N ASP A 208 16.95 13.82 32.90
CA ASP A 208 17.85 14.50 33.82
C ASP A 208 19.22 13.77 33.97
N VAL A 209 19.29 12.48 33.58
CA VAL A 209 20.57 11.77 33.56
C VAL A 209 21.47 12.25 32.45
N TYR A 210 22.56 12.90 32.81
CA TYR A 210 23.51 13.48 31.84
C TYR A 210 23.98 12.47 30.79
N LEU A 211 23.80 12.83 29.51
CA LEU A 211 24.33 12.13 28.35
C LEU A 211 25.62 12.83 27.89
N ASP A 212 26.74 12.11 27.88
CA ASP A 212 27.97 12.63 27.26
C ASP A 212 27.93 12.38 25.75
N CYS A 213 27.26 13.29 25.02
CA CYS A 213 27.06 13.20 23.59
C CYS A 213 28.21 13.80 22.76
N LYS A 214 29.40 14.09 23.37
CA LYS A 214 30.52 14.73 22.65
C LYS A 214 30.98 13.98 21.41
N LYS A 215 30.87 12.65 21.40
CA LYS A 215 31.17 11.80 20.24
C LYS A 215 30.10 11.82 19.17
N TYR A 216 28.87 12.27 19.50
CA TYR A 216 27.69 12.16 18.66
C TYR A 216 26.98 13.51 18.51
N GLN A 217 27.75 14.58 18.19
CA GLN A 217 27.22 15.95 18.06
C GLN A 217 26.06 16.09 17.06
N ASN A 218 25.87 15.09 16.20
CA ASN A 218 24.81 15.06 15.20
C ASN A 218 23.63 14.13 15.56
N LEU A 219 23.63 13.53 16.75
CA LEU A 219 22.55 12.65 17.22
C LEU A 219 21.74 13.37 18.31
N THR A 220 20.43 13.11 18.31
CA THR A 220 19.50 13.56 19.36
C THR A 220 19.58 12.62 20.56
N ASP A 221 19.14 13.08 21.74
CA ASP A 221 19.22 12.31 22.98
C ASP A 221 18.42 11.00 22.89
N ASP A 222 17.26 11.02 22.23
CA ASP A 222 16.43 9.84 21.95
C ASP A 222 17.15 8.79 21.10
N GLN A 223 17.92 9.23 20.08
CA GLN A 223 18.77 8.34 19.28
C GLN A 223 19.93 7.74 20.12
N VAL A 224 20.61 8.57 20.89
CA VAL A 224 21.72 8.12 21.74
C VAL A 224 21.26 7.08 22.75
N VAL A 225 20.14 7.35 23.43
CA VAL A 225 19.57 6.40 24.41
C VAL A 225 19.14 5.11 23.73
N PHE A 226 18.54 5.18 22.51
CA PHE A 226 18.23 3.96 21.76
C PHE A 226 19.48 3.09 21.55
N TYR A 227 20.57 3.68 21.03
CA TYR A 227 21.79 2.91 20.74
C TYR A 227 22.47 2.39 22.00
N TYR A 228 22.45 3.16 23.09
CA TYR A 228 22.97 2.70 24.37
C TYR A 228 22.19 1.49 24.90
N LEU A 229 20.87 1.59 24.93
CA LEU A 229 20.02 0.47 25.34
C LEU A 229 20.11 -0.73 24.38
N TYR A 230 20.28 -0.49 23.08
CA TYR A 230 20.48 -1.55 22.09
C TYR A 230 21.71 -2.39 22.37
N VAL A 231 22.80 -1.77 22.80
CA VAL A 231 24.04 -2.46 23.19
C VAL A 231 23.92 -3.11 24.58
N LEU A 232 23.26 -2.44 25.53
CA LEU A 232 23.20 -2.89 26.94
C LEU A 232 22.13 -3.98 27.16
N PHE A 233 21.05 -3.99 26.37
CA PHE A 233 19.92 -4.92 26.48
C PHE A 233 19.90 -5.95 25.35
N MET A 234 20.89 -6.78 25.29
CA MET A 234 21.00 -7.81 24.26
C MET A 234 20.30 -9.12 24.66
N PRO A 235 19.88 -9.94 23.68
CA PRO A 235 19.34 -11.27 23.97
C PRO A 235 20.38 -12.21 24.57
N ASP A 236 19.92 -13.20 25.35
CA ASP A 236 20.77 -14.13 26.13
C ASP A 236 21.64 -15.12 25.31
N ARG A 237 21.79 -14.97 24.01
CA ARG A 237 22.57 -15.86 23.14
C ARG A 237 23.97 -15.36 22.83
N GLN A 238 24.53 -14.55 23.68
CA GLN A 238 25.80 -13.84 23.45
C GLN A 238 27.00 -14.79 23.23
N LYS A 239 27.12 -15.84 24.01
CA LYS A 239 28.22 -16.81 23.86
C LYS A 239 28.20 -17.58 22.55
N THR A 240 27.02 -17.86 22.03
CA THR A 240 26.85 -18.56 20.73
C THR A 240 27.08 -17.63 19.55
N LEU A 241 26.99 -16.31 19.74
CA LEU A 241 27.21 -15.30 18.71
C LEU A 241 28.66 -14.84 18.60
N GLY A 242 29.55 -15.21 19.53
CA GLY A 242 30.94 -14.74 19.52
C GLY A 242 31.15 -13.33 20.08
N LEU A 243 30.23 -12.85 20.92
CA LEU A 243 30.32 -11.54 21.56
C LEU A 243 31.31 -11.57 22.73
N THR A 244 32.03 -10.46 22.93
CA THR A 244 33.11 -10.36 23.93
C THR A 244 32.60 -9.97 25.32
N ALA A 245 31.39 -9.46 25.44
CA ALA A 245 30.80 -9.04 26.71
C ALA A 245 29.40 -9.64 26.93
N ASP A 246 28.99 -9.72 28.19
CA ASP A 246 27.63 -10.10 28.58
C ASP A 246 26.71 -8.89 28.61
N LYS A 247 25.37 -9.13 28.46
CA LYS A 247 24.37 -8.07 28.60
C LYS A 247 24.37 -7.52 30.03
N ILE A 248 24.19 -6.23 30.13
CA ILE A 248 24.18 -5.52 31.42
C ILE A 248 22.74 -5.46 31.96
N ILE A 249 21.78 -5.12 31.13
CA ILE A 249 20.37 -5.06 31.51
C ILE A 249 19.73 -6.44 31.31
N GLU A 250 19.29 -7.06 32.41
CA GLU A 250 18.60 -8.34 32.37
C GLU A 250 17.19 -8.21 31.78
N SER A 251 16.41 -7.22 32.29
CA SER A 251 15.07 -6.94 31.87
C SER A 251 14.71 -5.47 32.05
N ILE A 252 13.77 -5.02 31.22
CA ILE A 252 13.14 -3.70 31.26
C ILE A 252 11.64 -3.92 31.52
N THR A 253 11.12 -3.35 32.61
CA THR A 253 9.69 -3.33 32.90
C THR A 253 9.19 -1.91 32.69
N ILE A 254 8.10 -1.76 31.93
CA ILE A 254 7.48 -0.46 31.66
C ILE A 254 6.01 -0.58 32.02
N THR A 255 5.52 0.37 32.81
CA THR A 255 4.10 0.49 33.20
C THR A 255 3.58 1.88 32.88
N PHE A 256 2.29 2.00 32.56
CA PHE A 256 1.60 3.27 32.32
C PHE A 256 0.11 3.09 32.57
N ASN A 257 -0.54 4.09 33.15
CA ASN A 257 -1.99 4.08 33.46
C ASN A 257 -2.46 2.81 34.20
N GLY A 258 -1.60 2.15 34.97
CA GLY A 258 -1.91 0.88 35.66
C GLY A 258 -1.79 -0.38 34.79
N TYR A 259 -1.35 -0.28 33.55
CA TYR A 259 -1.11 -1.37 32.61
C TYR A 259 0.38 -1.61 32.41
N SER A 260 0.74 -2.81 31.96
CA SER A 260 2.10 -3.14 31.52
C SER A 260 2.27 -2.91 30.02
N PHE A 261 3.48 -2.53 29.60
CA PHE A 261 3.84 -2.53 28.17
C PHE A 261 3.60 -3.89 27.51
N ASP A 262 3.77 -4.96 28.27
CA ASP A 262 3.58 -6.33 27.75
C ASP A 262 2.11 -6.62 27.39
N ASP A 263 1.14 -5.86 27.95
CA ASP A 263 -0.29 -5.94 27.65
C ASP A 263 -0.67 -5.29 26.31
N LEU A 264 0.20 -4.46 25.71
CA LEU A 264 -0.02 -3.93 24.38
C LEU A 264 -0.14 -5.07 23.35
N SER A 265 -1.03 -4.90 22.39
CA SER A 265 -1.17 -5.82 21.26
C SER A 265 0.11 -5.89 20.43
N GLU A 266 0.31 -7.00 19.72
CA GLU A 266 1.46 -7.13 18.81
C GLU A 266 1.45 -6.04 17.72
N GLY A 267 0.27 -5.64 17.24
CA GLY A 267 0.13 -4.57 16.27
C GLY A 267 0.63 -3.22 16.80
N GLU A 268 0.27 -2.84 18.03
CA GLU A 268 0.77 -1.61 18.68
C GLU A 268 2.29 -1.65 18.87
N LYS A 269 2.83 -2.78 19.32
CA LYS A 269 4.28 -2.96 19.45
C LYS A 269 5.02 -2.85 18.11
N LYS A 270 4.43 -3.33 17.01
CA LYS A 270 4.97 -3.16 15.66
C LYS A 270 4.93 -1.70 15.21
N LEU A 271 3.83 -0.98 15.46
CA LEU A 271 3.75 0.45 15.14
C LEU A 271 4.81 1.26 15.91
N ILE A 272 5.05 0.94 17.19
CA ILE A 272 6.11 1.55 17.99
C ILE A 272 7.48 1.36 17.32
N LEU A 273 7.80 0.15 16.84
CA LEU A 273 9.06 -0.06 16.13
C LEU A 273 9.18 0.76 14.87
N ILE A 274 8.12 0.79 14.06
CA ILE A 274 8.12 1.48 12.76
C ILE A 274 8.22 2.99 12.98
N GLU A 275 7.47 3.54 13.93
CA GLU A 275 7.57 4.95 14.30
C GLU A 275 8.98 5.31 14.76
N CYS A 276 9.60 4.48 15.63
CA CYS A 276 10.97 4.68 16.05
C CYS A 276 11.96 4.63 14.87
N MET A 277 11.83 3.64 13.98
CA MET A 277 12.71 3.53 12.81
C MET A 277 12.60 4.71 11.86
N THR A 278 11.39 5.25 11.66
CA THR A 278 11.11 6.28 10.65
C THR A 278 11.24 7.70 11.18
N LYS A 279 10.96 7.94 12.47
CA LYS A 279 10.92 9.30 13.03
C LYS A 279 12.03 9.61 14.02
N VAL A 280 12.70 8.59 14.55
CA VAL A 280 13.82 8.78 15.49
C VAL A 280 15.14 8.33 14.86
N LEU A 281 15.22 7.11 14.34
CA LEU A 281 16.49 6.53 13.87
C LEU A 281 16.83 6.87 12.43
N GLY A 282 15.80 7.04 11.58
CA GLY A 282 15.95 7.29 10.16
C GLY A 282 15.93 8.77 9.80
N ASP A 283 16.61 9.09 8.72
CA ASP A 283 16.64 10.40 8.05
C ASP A 283 16.27 10.25 6.56
N GLU A 284 16.34 11.34 5.78
CA GLU A 284 16.03 11.38 4.34
C GLU A 284 16.90 10.44 3.49
N ASN A 285 18.09 10.09 3.97
CA ASN A 285 19.03 9.19 3.31
C ASN A 285 19.08 7.77 3.90
N THR A 286 18.11 7.45 4.77
CA THR A 286 17.96 6.11 5.35
C THR A 286 17.10 5.20 4.47
N LEU A 287 17.51 3.92 4.36
CA LEU A 287 16.72 2.84 3.77
C LEU A 287 16.16 1.94 4.87
N VAL A 288 14.83 1.81 4.92
CA VAL A 288 14.13 0.91 5.85
C VAL A 288 13.62 -0.31 5.09
N LEU A 289 13.95 -1.51 5.57
CA LEU A 289 13.54 -2.80 5.00
C LEU A 289 12.60 -3.53 5.96
N LEU A 290 11.34 -3.73 5.55
CA LEU A 290 10.31 -4.35 6.38
C LEU A 290 9.80 -5.64 5.75
N ASP A 291 10.04 -6.78 6.38
CA ASP A 291 9.49 -8.05 5.89
C ASP A 291 8.21 -8.39 6.65
N GLU A 292 7.07 -8.37 5.93
CA GLU A 292 5.72 -8.63 6.43
C GLU A 292 5.34 -7.83 7.70
N PRO A 293 5.53 -6.50 7.72
CA PRO A 293 5.26 -5.70 8.92
C PRO A 293 3.78 -5.76 9.35
N ASP A 294 2.90 -6.12 8.43
CA ASP A 294 1.46 -6.21 8.62
C ASP A 294 0.96 -7.62 9.02
N ALA A 295 1.86 -8.61 9.16
CA ALA A 295 1.48 -9.95 9.57
C ALA A 295 0.83 -9.95 10.96
N HIS A 296 -0.28 -10.70 11.12
CA HIS A 296 -1.06 -10.82 12.37
C HIS A 296 -1.63 -9.50 12.93
N THR A 297 -1.77 -8.45 12.09
CA THR A 297 -2.34 -7.18 12.52
C THR A 297 -3.76 -6.97 11.99
N HIS A 298 -4.59 -6.27 12.77
CA HIS A 298 -5.94 -5.89 12.37
C HIS A 298 -5.91 -4.84 11.23
N ILE A 299 -6.99 -4.77 10.42
CA ILE A 299 -7.10 -3.83 9.29
C ILE A 299 -6.82 -2.38 9.69
N ALA A 300 -7.32 -1.92 10.84
CA ALA A 300 -7.07 -0.56 11.33
C ALA A 300 -5.57 -0.29 11.50
N MET A 301 -4.82 -1.26 12.05
CA MET A 301 -3.37 -1.15 12.22
C MET A 301 -2.63 -1.14 10.88
N LYS A 302 -3.09 -1.91 9.89
CA LYS A 302 -2.51 -1.88 8.53
C LYS A 302 -2.67 -0.51 7.87
N LYS A 303 -3.80 0.15 8.09
CA LYS A 303 -4.03 1.52 7.61
C LYS A 303 -3.06 2.50 8.28
N THR A 304 -2.91 2.45 9.59
CA THR A 304 -1.95 3.28 10.34
C THR A 304 -0.52 3.01 9.90
N LEU A 305 -0.15 1.73 9.71
CA LEU A 305 1.16 1.32 9.20
C LEU A 305 1.46 1.98 7.85
N LEU A 306 0.53 1.92 6.88
CA LEU A 306 0.74 2.52 5.56
C LEU A 306 0.94 4.04 5.66
N LYS A 307 0.16 4.70 6.51
CA LYS A 307 0.31 6.13 6.76
C LYS A 307 1.70 6.46 7.30
N LEU A 308 2.16 5.79 8.37
CA LEU A 308 3.50 6.00 8.95
C LEU A 308 4.62 5.81 7.93
N ILE A 309 4.54 4.75 7.12
CA ILE A 309 5.53 4.47 6.08
C ILE A 309 5.51 5.56 4.99
N SER A 310 4.33 6.03 4.59
CA SER A 310 4.20 7.05 3.54
C SER A 310 4.67 8.44 3.96
N GLU A 311 4.69 8.71 5.26
CA GLU A 311 5.15 9.98 5.86
C GLU A 311 6.65 9.96 6.22
N PHE A 312 7.35 8.88 5.91
CA PHE A 312 8.79 8.79 6.12
C PHE A 312 9.55 9.56 5.03
N GLU A 313 10.50 10.40 5.43
CA GLU A 313 11.31 11.21 4.51
C GLU A 313 12.34 10.38 3.74
N GLY A 314 12.84 9.29 4.32
CA GLY A 314 13.72 8.31 3.68
C GLY A 314 12.95 7.37 2.74
N GLN A 315 13.47 6.17 2.53
CA GLN A 315 12.80 5.16 1.73
C GLN A 315 12.50 3.89 2.51
N THR A 316 11.27 3.38 2.34
CA THR A 316 10.89 2.07 2.85
C THR A 316 10.70 1.08 1.71
N VAL A 317 11.26 -0.13 1.84
CA VAL A 317 10.90 -1.29 1.03
C VAL A 317 10.22 -2.31 1.93
N MET A 318 8.95 -2.62 1.67
CA MET A 318 8.21 -3.58 2.48
C MET A 318 7.68 -4.74 1.65
N THR A 319 7.53 -5.90 2.27
CA THR A 319 6.81 -7.03 1.69
C THR A 319 5.46 -7.21 2.37
N THR A 320 4.46 -7.66 1.63
CA THR A 320 3.16 -8.01 2.17
C THR A 320 2.44 -9.05 1.32
N HIS A 321 1.57 -9.85 1.95
CA HIS A 321 0.59 -10.71 1.27
C HIS A 321 -0.80 -10.07 1.29
N SER A 322 -0.99 -8.99 2.03
CA SER A 322 -2.31 -8.46 2.30
C SER A 322 -2.84 -7.66 1.11
N PRO A 323 -3.93 -8.08 0.49
CA PRO A 323 -4.59 -7.30 -0.56
C PRO A 323 -5.16 -5.98 -0.04
N MET A 324 -5.23 -5.79 1.28
CA MET A 324 -5.73 -4.55 1.89
C MET A 324 -4.89 -3.32 1.54
N PHE A 325 -3.60 -3.48 1.25
CA PHE A 325 -2.73 -2.38 0.79
C PHE A 325 -3.07 -1.87 -0.62
N LEU A 326 -3.98 -2.55 -1.32
CA LEU A 326 -4.52 -2.10 -2.61
C LEU A 326 -5.69 -1.12 -2.44
N ASN A 327 -6.06 -0.76 -1.22
CA ASN A 327 -7.18 0.14 -0.96
C ASN A 327 -6.80 1.59 -1.26
N LYS A 328 -7.25 2.08 -2.42
CA LYS A 328 -7.02 3.46 -2.92
C LYS A 328 -7.51 4.59 -1.99
N ARG A 329 -8.27 4.27 -0.93
CA ARG A 329 -8.83 5.24 0.04
C ARG A 329 -8.02 5.39 1.29
N TRP A 330 -6.99 4.59 1.45
CA TRP A 330 -6.11 4.74 2.61
C TRP A 330 -5.18 5.92 2.41
N ASP A 331 -5.04 6.73 3.45
CA ASP A 331 -4.04 7.77 3.48
C ASP A 331 -2.66 7.13 3.28
N GLY A 332 -1.87 7.73 2.41
CA GLY A 332 -0.56 7.18 2.04
C GLY A 332 -0.58 6.14 0.91
N TYR A 333 -1.75 5.83 0.32
CA TYR A 333 -1.82 4.98 -0.86
C TYR A 333 -1.29 5.70 -2.10
N TYR A 334 -0.33 5.08 -2.78
CA TYR A 334 0.18 5.52 -4.07
C TYR A 334 0.32 4.30 -4.99
N GLU A 335 -0.42 4.27 -6.10
CA GLU A 335 -0.45 3.12 -7.02
C GLU A 335 0.92 2.79 -7.60
N ASN A 336 1.74 3.81 -7.87
CA ASN A 336 3.09 3.65 -8.41
C ASN A 336 4.08 3.01 -7.42
N ASN A 337 3.73 2.95 -6.14
CA ASN A 337 4.56 2.33 -5.10
C ASN A 337 4.30 0.82 -4.93
N LEU A 338 3.30 0.28 -5.63
CA LEU A 338 2.90 -1.11 -5.53
C LEU A 338 3.55 -1.94 -6.65
N TYR A 339 4.24 -3.00 -6.26
CA TYR A 339 4.99 -3.88 -7.16
C TYR A 339 4.59 -5.33 -6.91
N TYR A 340 4.02 -5.98 -7.91
CA TYR A 340 3.54 -7.34 -7.80
C TYR A 340 4.65 -8.32 -8.15
N MET A 341 4.86 -9.33 -7.30
CA MET A 341 5.88 -10.35 -7.50
C MET A 341 5.28 -11.75 -7.69
N ARG A 342 5.76 -12.44 -8.70
CA ARG A 342 5.43 -13.83 -8.97
C ARG A 342 6.66 -14.57 -9.50
N GLY A 343 6.99 -15.73 -8.90
CA GLY A 343 8.10 -16.56 -9.36
C GLY A 343 9.46 -15.87 -9.42
N GLY A 344 9.73 -14.91 -8.54
CA GLY A 344 10.98 -14.16 -8.49
C GLY A 344 11.07 -12.98 -9.46
N ARG A 345 9.95 -12.54 -10.07
CA ARG A 345 9.89 -11.47 -11.08
C ARG A 345 8.85 -10.44 -10.72
N LEU A 346 9.04 -9.20 -11.21
CA LEU A 346 7.99 -8.20 -11.17
C LEU A 346 7.01 -8.43 -12.33
N GLU A 347 5.73 -8.49 -11.98
CA GLU A 347 4.63 -8.60 -12.94
C GLU A 347 4.19 -7.22 -13.45
N ASN A 348 3.49 -7.20 -14.58
CA ASN A 348 2.84 -5.99 -15.07
C ASN A 348 1.85 -5.43 -14.03
N LYS A 349 1.75 -4.10 -13.97
CA LYS A 349 0.84 -3.38 -13.06
C LYS A 349 -0.64 -3.49 -13.46
N ASP A 350 -1.13 -4.67 -13.83
CA ASP A 350 -2.56 -4.92 -13.99
C ASP A 350 -3.16 -5.27 -12.62
N HIS A 351 -3.79 -4.27 -12.03
CA HIS A 351 -4.30 -4.34 -10.66
C HIS A 351 -5.34 -5.46 -10.45
N LEU A 352 -6.22 -5.67 -11.41
CA LEU A 352 -7.29 -6.68 -11.31
C LEU A 352 -6.75 -8.10 -11.46
N ILE A 353 -5.86 -8.32 -12.44
CA ILE A 353 -5.22 -9.62 -12.64
C ILE A 353 -4.39 -9.98 -11.42
N ASN A 354 -3.66 -9.01 -10.89
CA ASN A 354 -2.82 -9.24 -9.71
C ASN A 354 -3.64 -9.46 -8.45
N LEU A 355 -4.76 -8.77 -8.28
CA LEU A 355 -5.70 -9.02 -7.20
C LEU A 355 -6.31 -10.42 -7.30
N ALA A 356 -6.74 -10.85 -8.49
CA ALA A 356 -7.22 -12.20 -8.73
C ALA A 356 -6.18 -13.26 -8.35
N ASN A 357 -4.93 -13.05 -8.77
CA ASN A 357 -3.83 -13.95 -8.43
C ASN A 357 -3.54 -14.00 -6.91
N LEU A 358 -3.66 -12.86 -6.21
CA LEU A 358 -3.44 -12.78 -4.76
C LEU A 358 -4.55 -13.47 -3.94
N THR A 359 -5.74 -13.55 -4.48
CA THR A 359 -6.93 -14.06 -3.79
C THR A 359 -7.35 -15.44 -4.30
N ASP A 360 -6.54 -16.08 -5.13
CA ASP A 360 -6.86 -17.36 -5.79
C ASP A 360 -8.20 -17.32 -6.53
N ASN A 361 -8.46 -16.20 -7.20
CA ASN A 361 -9.72 -15.86 -7.86
C ASN A 361 -10.94 -15.64 -6.92
N GLU A 362 -10.73 -15.52 -5.62
CA GLU A 362 -11.74 -15.09 -4.64
C GLU A 362 -11.94 -13.56 -4.66
N ILE A 363 -11.86 -12.95 -5.84
CA ILE A 363 -12.01 -11.50 -6.03
C ILE A 363 -13.31 -10.99 -5.42
N ASP A 364 -14.39 -11.74 -5.56
CA ASP A 364 -15.72 -11.31 -5.13
C ASP A 364 -15.78 -10.99 -3.64
N TYR A 365 -15.04 -11.74 -2.81
CA TYR A 365 -14.94 -11.45 -1.38
C TYR A 365 -14.24 -10.12 -1.09
N PHE A 366 -13.12 -9.86 -1.76
CA PHE A 366 -12.34 -8.63 -1.54
C PHE A 366 -12.98 -7.43 -2.23
N GLU A 367 -13.54 -7.57 -3.43
CA GLU A 367 -14.37 -6.53 -4.07
C GLU A 367 -15.55 -6.19 -3.17
N GLY A 368 -16.25 -7.17 -2.61
CA GLY A 368 -17.31 -6.95 -1.64
C GLY A 368 -16.84 -6.16 -0.42
N THR A 369 -15.66 -6.47 0.13
CA THR A 369 -15.08 -5.75 1.27
C THR A 369 -14.70 -4.31 0.90
N PHE A 370 -14.09 -4.10 -0.26
CA PHE A 370 -13.77 -2.76 -0.76
C PHE A 370 -15.02 -1.94 -1.04
N ILE A 371 -16.03 -2.55 -1.64
CA ILE A 371 -17.32 -1.92 -1.95
C ILE A 371 -18.07 -1.55 -0.67
N LEU A 372 -18.11 -2.43 0.34
CA LEU A 372 -18.75 -2.17 1.62
C LEU A 372 -18.07 -1.03 2.41
N SER A 373 -16.81 -0.72 2.12
CA SER A 373 -16.11 0.45 2.64
C SER A 373 -16.36 1.71 1.81
N ALA A 374 -16.96 1.58 0.62
CA ALA A 374 -17.20 2.68 -0.30
C ALA A 374 -18.38 3.54 0.15
N LYS A 375 -18.22 4.86 0.05
CA LYS A 375 -19.30 5.81 0.29
C LYS A 375 -20.14 6.10 -0.97
N LYS A 376 -19.52 6.04 -2.14
CA LYS A 376 -20.10 6.29 -3.45
C LYS A 376 -19.93 5.05 -4.31
N ILE A 377 -21.04 4.40 -4.70
CA ILE A 377 -21.03 3.14 -5.41
C ILE A 377 -21.85 3.25 -6.68
N LEU A 378 -21.26 2.83 -7.79
CA LEU A 378 -21.91 2.64 -9.09
C LEU A 378 -22.02 1.15 -9.37
N VAL A 379 -23.23 0.63 -9.47
CA VAL A 379 -23.51 -0.74 -9.90
C VAL A 379 -23.87 -0.69 -11.38
N VAL A 380 -23.14 -1.44 -12.20
CA VAL A 380 -23.36 -1.55 -13.66
C VAL A 380 -23.85 -2.96 -14.00
N GLU A 381 -24.50 -3.08 -15.14
CA GLU A 381 -25.16 -4.34 -15.52
C GLU A 381 -24.16 -5.46 -15.81
N GLY A 382 -23.12 -5.20 -16.61
CA GLY A 382 -22.20 -6.19 -17.10
C GLY A 382 -20.74 -5.94 -16.72
N LYS A 383 -19.92 -6.99 -16.79
CA LYS A 383 -18.48 -6.94 -16.55
C LYS A 383 -17.79 -5.93 -17.50
N TYR A 384 -18.19 -5.90 -18.74
CA TYR A 384 -17.58 -5.01 -19.73
C TYR A 384 -17.98 -3.56 -19.54
N ASP A 385 -19.15 -3.29 -18.96
CA ASP A 385 -19.57 -1.93 -18.60
C ASP A 385 -18.58 -1.28 -17.63
N ASP A 386 -18.15 -2.04 -16.62
CA ASP A 386 -17.13 -1.60 -15.68
C ASP A 386 -15.80 -1.27 -16.39
N LEU A 387 -15.35 -2.17 -17.27
CA LEU A 387 -14.09 -2.00 -18.00
C LEU A 387 -14.15 -0.80 -18.98
N TYR A 388 -15.26 -0.64 -19.69
CA TYR A 388 -15.43 0.47 -20.64
C TYR A 388 -15.51 1.81 -19.91
N LEU A 389 -16.24 1.89 -18.81
CA LEU A 389 -16.33 3.11 -18.00
C LEU A 389 -14.97 3.48 -17.39
N LYS A 390 -14.24 2.54 -16.80
CA LYS A 390 -12.90 2.78 -16.26
C LYS A 390 -11.94 3.29 -17.34
N LYS A 391 -11.98 2.71 -18.54
CA LYS A 391 -11.18 3.17 -19.66
C LYS A 391 -11.59 4.57 -20.12
N ALA A 392 -12.89 4.83 -20.24
CA ALA A 392 -13.40 6.15 -20.59
C ALA A 392 -12.98 7.21 -19.56
N ILE A 393 -13.09 6.91 -18.26
CA ILE A 393 -12.61 7.80 -17.18
C ILE A 393 -11.13 8.11 -17.38
N SER A 394 -10.30 7.09 -17.63
CA SER A 394 -8.87 7.28 -17.87
C SER A 394 -8.58 8.17 -19.10
N VAL A 395 -9.33 8.01 -20.18
CA VAL A 395 -9.21 8.84 -21.39
C VAL A 395 -9.59 10.29 -21.09
N PHE A 396 -10.72 10.51 -20.41
CA PHE A 396 -11.20 11.86 -20.10
C PHE A 396 -10.37 12.56 -19.03
N ALA A 397 -9.84 11.84 -18.04
CA ALA A 397 -8.95 12.38 -17.02
C ALA A 397 -7.64 12.94 -17.61
N LYS A 398 -7.16 12.40 -18.73
CA LYS A 398 -6.01 12.97 -19.47
C LYS A 398 -6.35 14.28 -20.16
N ARG A 399 -7.61 14.46 -20.58
CA ARG A 399 -8.09 15.67 -21.30
C ARG A 399 -8.49 16.77 -20.33
N ASP A 400 -9.09 16.41 -19.19
CA ASP A 400 -9.56 17.33 -18.15
C ASP A 400 -9.45 16.66 -16.79
N THR A 401 -8.64 17.23 -15.91
CA THR A 401 -8.33 16.69 -14.58
C THR A 401 -9.54 16.57 -13.65
N LYS A 402 -10.66 17.28 -13.95
CA LYS A 402 -11.89 17.14 -13.16
C LYS A 402 -12.39 15.69 -13.10
N TYR A 403 -12.21 14.91 -14.18
CA TYR A 403 -12.67 13.52 -14.23
C TYR A 403 -11.88 12.57 -13.34
N ASN A 404 -10.73 12.99 -12.80
CA ASN A 404 -10.01 12.20 -11.78
C ASN A 404 -10.86 11.94 -10.53
N LYS A 405 -11.80 12.84 -10.22
CA LYS A 405 -12.73 12.65 -9.10
C LYS A 405 -13.63 11.41 -9.26
N LEU A 406 -13.87 10.95 -10.49
CA LEU A 406 -14.62 9.71 -10.74
C LEU A 406 -13.91 8.46 -10.21
N ASN A 407 -12.61 8.51 -9.96
CA ASN A 407 -11.89 7.42 -9.31
C ASN A 407 -12.26 7.24 -7.81
N GLU A 408 -13.00 8.18 -7.22
CA GLU A 408 -13.56 8.05 -5.87
C GLU A 408 -14.77 7.09 -5.82
N ILE A 409 -15.37 6.80 -6.97
CA ILE A 409 -16.54 5.92 -7.08
C ILE A 409 -16.06 4.47 -7.17
N ALA A 410 -16.62 3.58 -6.34
CA ALA A 410 -16.46 2.15 -6.53
C ALA A 410 -17.45 1.66 -7.61
N ILE A 411 -16.94 1.10 -8.71
CA ILE A 411 -17.76 0.51 -9.76
C ILE A 411 -17.85 -0.99 -9.54
N LEU A 412 -19.07 -1.51 -9.49
CA LEU A 412 -19.40 -2.93 -9.27
C LEU A 412 -20.21 -3.46 -10.44
N SER A 413 -19.78 -4.56 -11.05
CA SER A 413 -20.56 -5.28 -12.04
C SER A 413 -21.56 -6.24 -11.35
N ALA A 414 -22.82 -6.15 -11.76
CA ALA A 414 -23.86 -7.08 -11.30
C ALA A 414 -23.85 -8.40 -12.09
N ASN A 415 -23.15 -8.49 -13.21
CA ASN A 415 -23.13 -9.57 -14.17
C ASN A 415 -24.48 -9.81 -14.91
N SER A 416 -25.55 -9.15 -14.51
CA SER A 416 -26.83 -9.05 -15.25
C SER A 416 -27.74 -8.02 -14.60
N ALA A 417 -28.72 -7.50 -15.35
CA ALA A 417 -29.75 -6.61 -14.81
C ALA A 417 -30.51 -7.25 -13.63
N SER A 418 -30.84 -8.55 -13.72
CA SER A 418 -31.58 -9.27 -12.68
C SER A 418 -30.78 -9.48 -11.40
N ALA A 419 -29.47 -9.54 -11.47
CA ALA A 419 -28.60 -9.70 -10.30
C ALA A 419 -28.45 -8.41 -9.49
N ALA A 420 -28.75 -7.25 -10.06
CA ALA A 420 -28.63 -5.96 -9.37
C ALA A 420 -29.49 -5.89 -8.10
N GLU A 421 -30.74 -6.37 -8.14
CA GLU A 421 -31.63 -6.44 -6.98
C GLU A 421 -31.08 -7.40 -5.90
N VAL A 422 -30.52 -8.53 -6.32
CA VAL A 422 -29.94 -9.53 -5.43
C VAL A 422 -28.73 -8.93 -4.69
N ILE A 423 -27.85 -8.26 -5.43
CA ILE A 423 -26.67 -7.55 -4.85
C ILE A 423 -27.14 -6.50 -3.86
N TYR A 424 -28.15 -5.70 -4.17
CA TYR A 424 -28.68 -4.73 -3.22
C TYR A 424 -29.18 -5.42 -1.95
N ASN A 425 -30.04 -6.42 -2.08
CA ASN A 425 -30.68 -7.07 -0.94
C ASN A 425 -29.71 -7.84 -0.07
N GLN A 426 -28.75 -8.54 -0.65
CA GLN A 426 -27.83 -9.42 0.07
C GLN A 426 -26.59 -8.69 0.62
N ILE A 427 -26.12 -7.67 -0.08
CA ILE A 427 -24.84 -7.04 0.23
C ILE A 427 -25.03 -5.58 0.65
N LEU A 428 -25.59 -4.75 -0.23
CA LEU A 428 -25.57 -3.28 -0.08
C LEU A 428 -26.56 -2.77 0.95
N SER A 429 -27.71 -3.43 1.12
CA SER A 429 -28.73 -3.03 2.08
C SER A 429 -28.22 -3.01 3.52
N HIS A 430 -27.34 -3.93 3.88
CA HIS A 430 -26.74 -4.02 5.22
C HIS A 430 -25.76 -2.85 5.51
N SER A 431 -25.21 -2.28 4.47
CA SER A 431 -24.23 -1.17 4.57
C SER A 431 -24.81 0.17 4.13
N ILE A 432 -26.10 0.22 3.77
CA ILE A 432 -26.74 1.41 3.20
C ILE A 432 -26.61 2.66 4.08
N ALA A 433 -26.55 2.50 5.40
CA ALA A 433 -26.37 3.61 6.33
C ALA A 433 -25.01 4.32 6.11
N LYS A 434 -23.97 3.61 5.72
CA LYS A 434 -22.61 4.12 5.49
C LYS A 434 -22.40 4.64 4.06
N ILE A 435 -23.23 4.21 3.11
CA ILE A 435 -23.17 4.64 1.71
C ILE A 435 -23.78 6.05 1.63
N GLU A 436 -23.10 6.98 1.00
CA GLU A 436 -23.59 8.34 0.73
C GLU A 436 -24.48 8.35 -0.50
N LYS A 437 -24.06 7.65 -1.58
CA LYS A 437 -24.77 7.57 -2.84
C LYS A 437 -24.56 6.20 -3.49
N LEU A 438 -25.66 5.61 -3.96
CA LEU A 438 -25.68 4.34 -4.67
C LEU A 438 -26.42 4.52 -5.99
N VAL A 439 -25.74 4.31 -7.10
CA VAL A 439 -26.31 4.45 -8.44
C VAL A 439 -26.30 3.09 -9.11
N PHE A 440 -27.41 2.74 -9.77
CA PHE A 440 -27.52 1.57 -10.63
C PHE A 440 -27.69 2.04 -12.07
N LEU A 441 -26.79 1.63 -12.95
CA LEU A 441 -26.74 2.05 -14.33
C LEU A 441 -27.00 0.85 -15.24
N PHE A 442 -28.06 0.92 -16.02
CA PHE A 442 -28.54 -0.16 -16.86
C PHE A 442 -28.54 0.20 -18.33
N ASP A 443 -28.43 -0.81 -19.20
CA ASP A 443 -28.76 -0.71 -20.59
C ASP A 443 -30.25 -0.32 -20.76
N TYR A 444 -30.57 0.53 -21.70
CA TYR A 444 -31.95 0.84 -22.05
C TYR A 444 -32.46 -0.23 -23.01
N ASP A 445 -32.74 -1.40 -22.48
CA ASP A 445 -33.33 -2.53 -23.17
C ASP A 445 -34.40 -3.21 -22.30
N ASP A 446 -35.00 -4.28 -22.80
CA ASP A 446 -36.09 -4.97 -22.09
C ASP A 446 -35.62 -5.59 -20.75
N GLY A 447 -34.40 -6.14 -20.71
CA GLY A 447 -33.77 -6.69 -19.51
C GLY A 447 -33.46 -5.61 -18.49
N GLY A 448 -32.72 -4.57 -18.91
CA GLY A 448 -32.38 -3.42 -18.07
C GLY A 448 -33.61 -2.73 -17.50
N TRP A 449 -34.71 -2.66 -18.25
CA TRP A 449 -35.97 -2.10 -17.76
C TRP A 449 -36.70 -3.03 -16.77
N LYS A 450 -37.05 -4.26 -17.18
CA LYS A 450 -37.90 -5.16 -16.40
C LYS A 450 -37.21 -5.75 -15.22
N ASP A 451 -35.97 -6.22 -15.43
CA ASP A 451 -35.23 -6.99 -14.47
C ASP A 451 -34.28 -6.14 -13.63
N GLY A 452 -33.89 -4.95 -14.12
CA GLY A 452 -33.02 -4.02 -13.42
C GLY A 452 -33.77 -2.80 -12.87
N TRP A 453 -33.94 -1.75 -13.69
CA TRP A 453 -34.41 -0.43 -13.28
C TRP A 453 -35.70 -0.47 -12.45
N LYS A 454 -36.71 -1.19 -12.91
CA LYS A 454 -38.02 -1.29 -12.26
C LYS A 454 -37.98 -1.88 -10.88
N LYS A 455 -37.11 -2.86 -10.65
CA LYS A 455 -36.93 -3.49 -9.35
C LYS A 455 -36.21 -2.59 -8.36
N ILE A 456 -35.17 -1.89 -8.81
CA ILE A 456 -34.44 -0.91 -7.96
C ILE A 456 -35.33 0.30 -7.66
N ASP A 457 -36.12 0.77 -8.63
CA ASP A 457 -37.06 1.89 -8.42
C ASP A 457 -38.17 1.54 -7.38
N ALA A 458 -38.55 0.29 -7.31
CA ALA A 458 -39.55 -0.21 -6.37
C ALA A 458 -39.06 -0.36 -4.92
N ILE A 459 -37.79 -0.11 -4.61
CA ILE A 459 -37.26 -0.22 -3.24
C ILE A 459 -37.90 0.85 -2.35
N PRO A 460 -38.63 0.49 -1.27
CA PRO A 460 -39.45 1.42 -0.50
C PRO A 460 -38.69 2.57 0.17
N SER A 461 -37.42 2.33 0.52
CA SER A 461 -36.60 3.29 1.28
C SER A 461 -35.49 3.96 0.44
N ARG A 462 -35.58 3.93 -0.89
CA ARG A 462 -34.50 4.43 -1.75
C ARG A 462 -34.21 5.92 -1.61
N GLY A 463 -35.23 6.74 -1.44
CA GLY A 463 -35.11 8.20 -1.35
C GLY A 463 -34.30 8.78 -2.53
N THR A 464 -33.47 9.79 -2.24
CA THR A 464 -32.50 10.36 -3.19
C THR A 464 -31.14 9.65 -3.17
N LYS A 465 -30.97 8.69 -2.28
CA LYS A 465 -29.70 8.01 -2.03
C LYS A 465 -29.44 6.87 -3.00
N ILE A 466 -30.48 6.17 -3.42
CA ILE A 466 -30.43 5.07 -4.38
C ILE A 466 -31.07 5.56 -5.69
N VAL A 467 -30.28 5.57 -6.76
CA VAL A 467 -30.68 6.14 -8.04
C VAL A 467 -30.53 5.10 -9.15
N PRO A 468 -31.62 4.54 -9.69
CA PRO A 468 -31.58 3.76 -10.92
C PRO A 468 -31.54 4.70 -12.14
N MET A 469 -30.65 4.42 -13.09
CA MET A 469 -30.43 5.21 -14.30
C MET A 469 -30.27 4.31 -15.51
N PHE A 470 -30.45 4.89 -16.69
CA PHE A 470 -30.11 4.27 -17.96
C PHE A 470 -29.02 5.06 -18.68
N TYR A 471 -28.20 4.40 -19.47
CA TYR A 471 -27.25 5.10 -20.36
C TYR A 471 -27.96 6.12 -21.28
N GLN A 472 -29.17 5.86 -21.67
CA GLN A 472 -29.95 6.76 -22.52
C GLN A 472 -30.37 8.07 -21.86
N ASP A 473 -30.61 8.09 -20.56
CA ASP A 473 -30.97 9.29 -19.80
C ASP A 473 -29.93 10.37 -19.88
N ILE A 474 -28.71 9.96 -20.08
CA ILE A 474 -27.49 10.74 -20.05
C ILE A 474 -27.12 11.20 -21.47
N TYR A 475 -27.63 10.51 -22.48
CA TYR A 475 -27.30 10.81 -23.87
C TYR A 475 -28.17 11.94 -24.44
N PRO A 476 -27.57 12.97 -25.08
CA PRO A 476 -28.33 14.08 -25.63
C PRO A 476 -29.37 13.59 -26.62
N SER A 477 -30.64 13.95 -26.42
CA SER A 477 -31.78 13.58 -27.25
C SER A 477 -31.64 13.95 -28.74
N ALA A 478 -30.74 14.87 -29.08
CA ALA A 478 -30.43 15.29 -30.45
C ALA A 478 -29.85 14.16 -31.34
N ASN A 479 -29.33 13.08 -30.74
CA ASN A 479 -28.75 11.94 -31.46
C ASN A 479 -29.75 10.80 -31.70
N TYR A 480 -30.97 10.90 -31.16
CA TYR A 480 -32.04 9.92 -31.37
C TYR A 480 -33.07 10.43 -32.36
N PRO A 481 -33.62 9.57 -33.24
CA PRO A 481 -34.74 9.94 -34.09
C PRO A 481 -35.95 10.30 -33.23
N THR A 482 -36.52 11.47 -33.46
CA THR A 482 -37.54 12.11 -32.62
C THR A 482 -38.91 11.46 -32.63
N SER A 483 -39.21 10.52 -33.54
CA SER A 483 -40.54 9.95 -33.69
C SER A 483 -40.93 8.89 -32.65
N ASP A 484 -39.95 8.25 -32.01
CA ASP A 484 -40.20 7.19 -30.99
C ASP A 484 -39.60 7.49 -29.64
N THR A 485 -39.04 8.67 -29.43
CA THR A 485 -38.12 8.98 -28.37
C THR A 485 -38.61 9.92 -27.31
N ASP A 486 -39.90 10.04 -27.10
CA ASP A 486 -40.41 10.64 -25.86
C ASP A 486 -40.09 9.74 -24.64
N VAL A 487 -38.80 9.49 -24.46
CA VAL A 487 -38.26 8.78 -23.33
C VAL A 487 -37.94 9.80 -22.26
N SER A 488 -38.90 10.69 -21.97
CA SER A 488 -38.84 11.45 -20.71
C SER A 488 -39.00 10.49 -19.55
N ALA A 489 -38.36 10.76 -18.42
CA ALA A 489 -38.48 9.96 -17.20
C ALA A 489 -39.94 9.64 -16.83
N ALA A 490 -40.88 10.54 -17.19
CA ALA A 490 -42.32 10.38 -16.96
C ALA A 490 -43.00 9.35 -17.89
N ASN A 491 -42.44 9.07 -19.07
CA ASN A 491 -43.06 8.17 -20.06
C ASN A 491 -42.47 6.74 -20.01
N ARG A 492 -41.40 6.51 -19.32
CA ARG A 492 -40.72 5.20 -19.19
C ARG A 492 -41.66 4.12 -18.65
N ASN A 493 -42.57 4.47 -17.76
CA ASN A 493 -43.52 3.53 -17.17
C ASN A 493 -44.63 3.09 -18.13
N LYS A 494 -44.74 3.64 -19.36
CA LYS A 494 -45.84 3.41 -20.26
C LYS A 494 -45.46 2.91 -21.66
N LYS A 495 -44.19 3.00 -22.06
CA LYS A 495 -43.73 2.53 -23.38
C LYS A 495 -43.02 1.19 -23.28
N GLU A 496 -43.36 0.29 -24.18
CA GLU A 496 -42.61 -0.94 -24.39
C GLU A 496 -41.24 -0.63 -25.02
N ILE A 497 -40.18 -1.17 -24.45
CA ILE A 497 -38.84 -1.07 -25.01
C ILE A 497 -38.71 -2.11 -26.10
N THR A 498 -38.46 -1.64 -27.32
CA THR A 498 -38.28 -2.49 -28.49
C THR A 498 -36.84 -2.45 -28.98
N PRO A 499 -36.40 -3.41 -29.81
CA PRO A 499 -35.06 -3.37 -30.40
C PRO A 499 -34.77 -2.06 -31.17
N ALA A 500 -35.78 -1.37 -31.66
CA ALA A 500 -35.60 -0.14 -32.41
C ALA A 500 -35.31 1.11 -31.55
N ASN A 501 -35.71 1.09 -30.29
CA ASN A 501 -35.50 2.19 -29.35
C ASN A 501 -34.58 1.83 -28.17
N SER A 502 -33.94 0.68 -28.21
CA SER A 502 -32.98 0.27 -27.18
C SER A 502 -31.63 0.96 -27.34
N TYR A 503 -30.92 1.08 -26.22
CA TYR A 503 -29.60 1.69 -26.17
C TYR A 503 -28.74 0.99 -25.13
N MET A 504 -27.53 0.62 -25.51
CA MET A 504 -26.59 -0.12 -24.67
C MET A 504 -25.27 0.66 -24.53
N ILE A 505 -24.42 0.25 -23.61
CA ILE A 505 -23.12 0.91 -23.39
C ILE A 505 -22.26 0.91 -24.65
N GLU A 506 -22.35 -0.11 -25.51
CA GLU A 506 -21.57 -0.18 -26.74
C GLU A 506 -21.98 0.91 -27.75
N ASP A 507 -23.20 1.46 -27.65
CA ASP A 507 -23.66 2.60 -28.46
C ASP A 507 -22.90 3.91 -28.13
N LEU A 508 -22.17 3.95 -27.02
CA LEU A 508 -21.33 5.10 -26.63
C LEU A 508 -20.00 5.16 -27.39
N PHE A 509 -19.56 4.04 -27.98
CA PHE A 509 -18.37 4.06 -28.83
C PHE A 509 -18.71 4.68 -30.21
N SER A 510 -17.70 5.35 -30.80
CA SER A 510 -17.85 5.83 -32.17
C SER A 510 -17.97 4.67 -33.16
N GLU A 511 -18.73 4.84 -34.23
CA GLU A 511 -18.85 3.81 -35.29
C GLU A 511 -17.50 3.54 -35.98
N SER A 512 -16.58 4.50 -35.97
CA SER A 512 -15.22 4.33 -36.48
C SER A 512 -14.43 3.24 -35.74
N ALA A 513 -14.68 3.07 -34.45
CA ALA A 513 -13.99 2.09 -33.63
C ALA A 513 -14.18 0.64 -34.13
N TYR A 514 -15.35 0.32 -34.66
CA TYR A 514 -15.69 -1.03 -35.16
C TYR A 514 -16.05 -1.06 -36.65
N ALA A 515 -15.76 0.01 -37.40
CA ALA A 515 -16.07 0.14 -38.84
C ALA A 515 -15.49 -1.01 -39.69
N THR A 516 -14.39 -1.61 -39.27
CA THR A 516 -13.75 -2.71 -39.99
C THR A 516 -14.56 -3.99 -40.01
N VAL A 517 -15.45 -4.18 -39.03
CA VAL A 517 -16.22 -5.43 -38.86
C VAL A 517 -17.69 -5.30 -39.26
N ILE A 518 -18.19 -4.08 -39.50
CA ILE A 518 -19.56 -3.82 -39.90
C ILE A 518 -19.69 -3.70 -41.44
N THR A 519 -20.90 -3.88 -41.97
CA THR A 519 -21.14 -3.72 -43.40
C THR A 519 -21.40 -2.26 -43.78
N PRO A 520 -21.12 -1.82 -45.04
CA PRO A 520 -21.37 -0.45 -45.50
C PRO A 520 -22.83 0.00 -45.43
N VAL A 521 -23.75 -0.90 -45.19
CA VAL A 521 -25.21 -0.62 -45.13
C VAL A 521 -25.61 0.24 -43.92
N ILE A 522 -24.70 0.46 -42.99
CA ILE A 522 -24.93 1.29 -41.78
C ILE A 522 -25.29 2.74 -42.12
N SER A 523 -24.80 3.28 -43.22
CA SER A 523 -25.16 4.64 -43.63
C SER A 523 -26.68 4.89 -43.83
N ALA A 524 -27.46 3.81 -43.94
CA ALA A 524 -28.93 3.85 -44.06
C ALA A 524 -29.67 3.56 -42.75
N ARG A 525 -28.94 3.42 -41.63
CA ARG A 525 -29.52 3.11 -40.33
C ARG A 525 -30.36 4.26 -39.80
N LYS A 526 -31.65 4.02 -39.64
CA LYS A 526 -32.59 5.02 -39.11
C LYS A 526 -32.56 5.17 -37.59
N HIS A 527 -32.15 4.11 -36.88
CA HIS A 527 -32.09 4.08 -35.43
C HIS A 527 -30.69 3.67 -34.97
N LYS A 528 -30.26 4.22 -33.87
CA LYS A 528 -28.97 3.91 -33.27
C LYS A 528 -29.04 2.66 -32.35
N ASP A 529 -29.77 1.65 -32.80
CA ASP A 529 -29.83 0.38 -32.12
C ASP A 529 -28.64 -0.49 -32.53
N PHE A 530 -27.71 -0.66 -31.61
CA PHE A 530 -26.53 -1.48 -31.80
C PHE A 530 -26.87 -2.90 -32.28
N ARG A 531 -27.96 -3.50 -31.81
CA ARG A 531 -28.41 -4.85 -32.21
C ARG A 531 -28.85 -4.93 -33.64
N CYS A 532 -29.15 -3.83 -34.27
CA CYS A 532 -29.55 -3.75 -35.69
C CYS A 532 -28.36 -3.51 -36.62
N ILE A 533 -27.15 -3.40 -36.13
CA ILE A 533 -25.95 -3.19 -36.95
C ILE A 533 -25.57 -4.49 -37.66
N PRO A 534 -25.52 -4.51 -39.00
CA PRO A 534 -25.17 -5.69 -39.75
C PRO A 534 -23.64 -5.96 -39.65
N TYR A 535 -23.28 -7.16 -39.24
CA TYR A 535 -21.89 -7.58 -39.20
C TYR A 535 -21.35 -7.92 -40.60
N LYS A 536 -20.10 -7.53 -40.89
CA LYS A 536 -19.47 -7.62 -42.22
C LYS A 536 -19.50 -9.02 -42.85
N ASN A 537 -19.43 -10.06 -42.05
CA ASN A 537 -19.40 -11.45 -42.51
C ASN A 537 -20.71 -12.21 -42.19
N GLY A 538 -21.83 -11.53 -42.14
CA GLY A 538 -23.13 -12.15 -41.82
C GLY A 538 -23.24 -12.61 -40.35
N GLY A 539 -22.55 -11.95 -39.46
CA GLY A 539 -22.59 -12.23 -38.02
C GLY A 539 -23.77 -11.60 -37.30
N THR A 540 -23.93 -11.98 -36.04
CA THR A 540 -24.87 -11.42 -35.09
C THR A 540 -24.27 -10.24 -34.35
N VAL A 541 -25.08 -9.52 -33.61
CA VAL A 541 -24.65 -8.44 -32.72
C VAL A 541 -23.59 -8.90 -31.70
N GLU A 542 -23.67 -10.15 -31.24
CA GLU A 542 -22.69 -10.71 -30.31
C GLU A 542 -21.27 -10.72 -30.87
N LYS A 543 -21.12 -10.86 -32.20
CA LYS A 543 -19.79 -10.79 -32.82
C LYS A 543 -19.23 -9.36 -32.80
N ILE A 544 -20.08 -8.34 -32.91
CA ILE A 544 -19.67 -6.95 -32.80
C ILE A 544 -19.31 -6.63 -31.35
N LYS A 545 -20.16 -7.05 -30.40
CA LYS A 545 -19.85 -6.94 -28.97
C LYS A 545 -18.50 -7.57 -28.65
N LYS A 546 -18.28 -8.82 -29.07
CA LYS A 546 -17.03 -9.53 -28.87
C LYS A 546 -15.82 -8.85 -29.52
N TYR A 547 -16.03 -8.16 -30.65
CA TYR A 547 -14.96 -7.36 -31.25
C TYR A 547 -14.62 -6.16 -30.37
N ILE A 548 -15.62 -5.42 -29.86
CA ILE A 548 -15.40 -4.31 -28.94
C ILE A 548 -14.71 -4.81 -27.66
N GLU A 549 -15.19 -5.90 -27.07
CA GLU A 549 -14.60 -6.54 -25.90
C GLU A 549 -13.10 -6.81 -26.07
N ASN A 550 -12.72 -7.34 -27.22
CA ASN A 550 -11.32 -7.71 -27.49
C ASN A 550 -10.42 -6.51 -27.85
N ASN A 551 -11.02 -5.38 -28.29
CA ASN A 551 -10.26 -4.29 -28.89
C ASN A 551 -10.43 -2.92 -28.20
N TYR A 552 -11.37 -2.76 -27.25
CA TYR A 552 -11.66 -1.45 -26.64
C TYR A 552 -10.40 -0.75 -26.09
N ASN A 553 -9.42 -1.48 -25.56
CA ASN A 553 -8.19 -0.90 -25.06
C ASN A 553 -7.29 -0.27 -26.15
N THR A 554 -7.47 -0.68 -27.39
CA THR A 554 -6.69 -0.20 -28.56
C THR A 554 -7.41 0.90 -29.35
N PHE A 555 -8.64 1.22 -29.00
CA PHE A 555 -9.41 2.28 -29.64
C PHE A 555 -8.76 3.64 -29.39
N ALA A 556 -8.91 4.55 -30.38
CA ALA A 556 -8.43 5.91 -30.23
C ALA A 556 -9.19 6.64 -29.12
N ASP A 557 -8.55 7.60 -28.46
CA ASP A 557 -9.19 8.38 -27.40
C ASP A 557 -10.50 9.05 -27.88
N THR A 558 -10.60 9.45 -29.16
CA THR A 558 -11.80 10.02 -29.78
C THR A 558 -12.97 9.04 -29.91
N ASP A 559 -12.69 7.74 -29.91
CA ASP A 559 -13.75 6.73 -29.99
C ASP A 559 -14.56 6.63 -28.69
N TYR A 560 -14.08 7.23 -27.60
CA TYR A 560 -14.76 7.35 -26.31
C TYR A 560 -15.58 8.63 -26.15
N ASP A 561 -15.65 9.50 -27.12
CA ASP A 561 -16.33 10.82 -27.00
C ASP A 561 -17.81 10.72 -26.60
N GLY A 562 -18.50 9.64 -26.97
CA GLY A 562 -19.86 9.38 -26.54
C GLY A 562 -20.03 9.13 -25.03
N PHE A 563 -18.97 8.75 -24.33
CA PHE A 563 -19.01 8.56 -22.88
C PHE A 563 -19.06 9.88 -22.10
N LYS A 564 -18.76 11.03 -22.74
CA LYS A 564 -18.68 12.32 -22.06
C LYS A 564 -19.95 12.65 -21.28
N ALA A 565 -21.11 12.49 -21.89
CA ALA A 565 -22.38 12.80 -21.26
C ALA A 565 -22.64 11.91 -20.02
N VAL A 566 -22.29 10.63 -20.12
CA VAL A 566 -22.40 9.67 -19.00
C VAL A 566 -21.49 10.10 -17.85
N LEU A 567 -20.23 10.44 -18.14
CA LEU A 567 -19.26 10.84 -17.12
C LEU A 567 -19.64 12.17 -16.46
N ASP A 568 -20.11 13.15 -17.24
CA ASP A 568 -20.58 14.44 -16.71
C ASP A 568 -21.78 14.25 -15.76
N GLU A 569 -22.73 13.35 -16.12
CA GLU A 569 -23.88 13.09 -15.25
C GLU A 569 -23.49 12.27 -14.01
N LEU A 570 -22.58 11.33 -14.11
CA LEU A 570 -22.04 10.64 -12.94
C LEU A 570 -21.35 11.63 -11.98
N MET A 571 -20.63 12.63 -12.51
CA MET A 571 -20.07 13.72 -11.68
C MET A 571 -21.18 14.47 -10.92
N ASN A 572 -22.30 14.79 -11.61
CA ASN A 572 -23.44 15.48 -11.00
C ASN A 572 -24.14 14.63 -9.95
N VAL A 573 -24.49 13.38 -10.29
CA VAL A 573 -25.25 12.48 -9.40
C VAL A 573 -24.47 12.13 -8.14
N PHE A 574 -23.16 12.01 -8.25
CA PHE A 574 -22.29 11.72 -7.12
C PHE A 574 -21.76 12.96 -6.39
N ASP A 575 -22.22 14.16 -6.74
CA ASP A 575 -21.80 15.43 -6.14
C ASP A 575 -20.26 15.59 -6.16
N LEU A 576 -19.64 15.41 -7.34
CA LEU A 576 -18.21 15.50 -7.57
C LEU A 576 -17.76 16.80 -8.27
N ASN A 577 -18.68 17.72 -8.55
CA ASN A 577 -18.39 18.97 -9.26
C ASN A 577 -17.52 19.95 -8.47
#